data_3e7b7ac678b1bb5ad66817dbc1498f8b
#
_entry.id   3e7b7ac678b1bb5ad66817dbc1498f8b
#
_cell.length_a   1.000
_cell.length_b   1.000
_cell.length_c   1.000
_cell.angle_alpha   90.00
_cell.angle_beta   90.00
_cell.angle_gamma   90.00
#
_symmetry.space_group_name_H-M   'P 1'
#
loop_
_entity.id
_entity.type
_entity.pdbx_description
1 polymer ?
#
loop_
_entity_poly.entity_id
_entity_poly.type
_entity_poly.pdbx_seq_one_letter_code
_entity_poly.pdbx_strand_id
1 'polypeptide(L)'
;MTQDISASVPVRPARDALTGQAALITGAARRVGASIARMLHTAGADVVLHYRSSADDAAALARELNDSRPGSAALAECDLLQLAQLPGLVAAAISAFGGLDILVNNASTFYPTPLGDIGEIDWDDLVGTNLKAPLFLAQAAAPALKERRGLIINVADIHGLRPLRRYPVYSLAKAGLIMLTKSLARELGPHVRVNAVAPGPVMWAEDAPDKALQEKITSRTALKRPGSADDVARSCLFFATGAPYVTGQILAVDGGRSIGW
;
A
#
# COMPACT_ATOMS: atom_id res chain seq x y z
N MET A 1 -28.93 5.06 -26.52
CA MET A 1 -28.93 4.14 -25.38
C MET A 1 -27.55 4.24 -24.72
N THR A 2 -27.42 5.09 -23.75
CA THR A 2 -26.20 5.21 -22.91
C THR A 2 -26.29 4.10 -21.88
N GLN A 3 -25.51 3.02 -22.07
CA GLN A 3 -25.33 2.03 -21.02
C GLN A 3 -24.65 2.71 -19.83
N ASP A 4 -25.28 2.57 -18.68
CA ASP A 4 -24.72 3.02 -17.40
C ASP A 4 -23.53 2.09 -17.04
N ILE A 5 -22.30 2.58 -17.30
CA ILE A 5 -21.05 1.87 -17.05
C ILE A 5 -20.59 2.07 -15.59
N SER A 6 -21.45 2.58 -14.72
CA SER A 6 -21.09 2.95 -13.34
C SER A 6 -21.12 1.77 -12.35
N ALA A 7 -21.67 0.62 -12.70
CA ALA A 7 -21.73 -0.53 -11.80
C ALA A 7 -20.38 -1.27 -11.77
N SER A 8 -19.63 -1.10 -10.70
CA SER A 8 -18.52 -2.00 -10.37
C SER A 8 -19.09 -3.40 -10.11
N VAL A 9 -18.70 -4.39 -10.91
CA VAL A 9 -19.03 -5.81 -10.63
C VAL A 9 -18.37 -6.19 -9.30
N PRO A 10 -19.12 -6.57 -8.26
CA PRO A 10 -18.53 -6.96 -6.99
C PRO A 10 -17.83 -8.31 -7.15
N VAL A 11 -16.52 -8.31 -7.38
CA VAL A 11 -15.70 -9.51 -7.25
C VAL A 11 -15.56 -9.76 -5.75
N ARG A 12 -16.31 -10.72 -5.22
CA ARG A 12 -16.12 -11.20 -3.84
C ARG A 12 -14.82 -11.97 -3.79
N PRO A 13 -13.87 -11.64 -2.88
CA PRO A 13 -12.71 -12.47 -2.66
C PRO A 13 -13.16 -13.87 -2.25
N ALA A 14 -12.45 -14.90 -2.70
CA ALA A 14 -12.66 -16.24 -2.18
C ALA A 14 -12.42 -16.17 -0.66
N ARG A 15 -13.44 -16.41 0.14
CA ARG A 15 -13.30 -16.50 1.59
C ARG A 15 -12.25 -17.57 1.87
N ASP A 16 -11.38 -17.29 2.86
CA ASP A 16 -10.39 -18.24 3.35
C ASP A 16 -9.15 -18.49 2.45
N ALA A 17 -8.99 -17.75 1.35
CA ALA A 17 -7.82 -17.91 0.47
C ALA A 17 -6.47 -17.58 1.15
N LEU A 18 -6.50 -16.82 2.26
CA LEU A 18 -5.32 -16.42 3.04
C LEU A 18 -5.35 -16.99 4.49
N THR A 19 -6.18 -17.98 4.78
CA THR A 19 -6.26 -18.58 6.09
C THR A 19 -4.90 -19.12 6.55
N GLY A 20 -4.50 -18.77 7.79
CA GLY A 20 -3.20 -19.13 8.35
C GLY A 20 -2.02 -18.29 7.86
N GLN A 21 -2.28 -17.25 7.10
CA GLN A 21 -1.29 -16.25 6.68
C GLN A 21 -1.40 -14.97 7.52
N ALA A 22 -0.25 -14.36 7.82
CA ALA A 22 -0.15 -13.10 8.54
C ALA A 22 0.35 -11.98 7.64
N ALA A 23 -0.30 -10.82 7.71
CA ALA A 23 0.04 -9.63 6.93
C ALA A 23 0.38 -8.45 7.84
N LEU A 24 1.54 -7.82 7.62
CA LEU A 24 1.89 -6.51 8.19
C LEU A 24 1.56 -5.41 7.17
N ILE A 25 0.68 -4.48 7.54
CA ILE A 25 0.28 -3.35 6.68
C ILE A 25 0.74 -2.04 7.32
N THR A 26 1.64 -1.31 6.67
CA THR A 26 2.08 -0.01 7.18
C THR A 26 1.07 1.10 6.85
N GLY A 27 0.84 2.03 7.81
CA GLY A 27 -0.17 3.08 7.65
C GLY A 27 -1.59 2.52 7.48
N ALA A 28 -1.93 1.48 8.27
CA ALA A 28 -3.17 0.73 8.13
C ALA A 28 -4.41 1.39 8.75
N ALA A 29 -4.24 2.43 9.58
CA ALA A 29 -5.33 2.99 10.37
C ALA A 29 -6.48 3.60 9.54
N ARG A 30 -6.18 4.18 8.38
CA ARG A 30 -7.14 4.94 7.56
C ARG A 30 -6.99 4.64 6.07
N ARG A 31 -8.01 5.10 5.31
CA ARG A 31 -7.95 5.23 3.84
C ARG A 31 -7.57 3.91 3.14
N VAL A 32 -6.58 3.97 2.21
CA VAL A 32 -6.14 2.81 1.41
C VAL A 32 -5.62 1.68 2.32
N GLY A 33 -4.83 2.01 3.34
CA GLY A 33 -4.29 1.00 4.26
C GLY A 33 -5.39 0.24 5.02
N ALA A 34 -6.42 0.94 5.49
CA ALA A 34 -7.56 0.31 6.15
C ALA A 34 -8.38 -0.58 5.20
N SER A 35 -8.55 -0.14 3.95
CA SER A 35 -9.23 -0.96 2.93
C SER A 35 -8.42 -2.23 2.58
N ILE A 36 -7.08 -2.11 2.46
CA ILE A 36 -6.21 -3.28 2.26
C ILE A 36 -6.32 -4.25 3.45
N ALA A 37 -6.27 -3.73 4.69
CA ALA A 37 -6.39 -4.55 5.88
C ALA A 37 -7.72 -5.31 5.93
N ARG A 38 -8.85 -4.63 5.69
CA ARG A 38 -10.18 -5.27 5.61
C ARG A 38 -10.24 -6.33 4.52
N MET A 39 -9.68 -6.04 3.35
CA MET A 39 -9.72 -6.94 2.20
C MET A 39 -8.93 -8.23 2.46
N LEU A 40 -7.68 -8.12 2.96
CA LEU A 40 -6.86 -9.28 3.30
C LEU A 40 -7.46 -10.07 4.48
N HIS A 41 -7.98 -9.38 5.49
CA HIS A 41 -8.66 -9.99 6.61
C HIS A 41 -9.92 -10.78 6.18
N THR A 42 -10.75 -10.20 5.32
CA THR A 42 -11.94 -10.88 4.76
C THR A 42 -11.57 -12.12 3.95
N ALA A 43 -10.37 -12.13 3.36
CA ALA A 43 -9.83 -13.29 2.65
C ALA A 43 -9.17 -14.34 3.59
N GLY A 44 -9.20 -14.12 4.90
CA GLY A 44 -8.73 -15.08 5.91
C GLY A 44 -7.39 -14.73 6.56
N ALA A 45 -6.66 -13.71 6.12
CA ALA A 45 -5.39 -13.33 6.72
C ALA A 45 -5.55 -12.73 8.12
N ASP A 46 -4.63 -13.05 9.02
CA ASP A 46 -4.44 -12.26 10.24
C ASP A 46 -3.65 -11.01 9.93
N VAL A 47 -4.01 -9.86 10.52
CA VAL A 47 -3.45 -8.58 10.12
C VAL A 47 -2.82 -7.82 11.27
N VAL A 48 -1.62 -7.31 11.06
CA VAL A 48 -0.97 -6.34 11.95
C VAL A 48 -1.15 -4.95 11.35
N LEU A 49 -1.85 -4.10 12.09
CA LEU A 49 -2.19 -2.75 11.70
C LEU A 49 -1.14 -1.78 12.25
N HIS A 50 -0.16 -1.42 11.41
CA HIS A 50 0.81 -0.42 11.82
C HIS A 50 0.25 0.99 11.67
N TYR A 51 0.52 1.83 12.67
CA TYR A 51 0.23 3.25 12.70
C TYR A 51 1.38 4.03 13.35
N ARG A 52 1.41 5.37 13.17
CA ARG A 52 2.34 6.27 13.86
C ARG A 52 1.61 7.12 14.89
N SER A 53 0.59 7.87 14.48
CA SER A 53 -0.14 8.83 15.34
C SER A 53 -1.65 8.63 15.35
N SER A 54 -2.20 7.74 14.52
CA SER A 54 -3.65 7.50 14.39
C SER A 54 -4.09 6.33 15.28
N ALA A 55 -3.80 6.39 16.58
CA ALA A 55 -4.07 5.31 17.53
C ALA A 55 -5.56 4.95 17.61
N ASP A 56 -6.44 5.96 17.70
CA ASP A 56 -7.89 5.76 17.85
C ASP A 56 -8.49 5.07 16.61
N ASP A 57 -8.09 5.50 15.40
CA ASP A 57 -8.56 4.88 14.15
C ASP A 57 -8.02 3.45 14.01
N ALA A 58 -6.75 3.23 14.35
CA ALA A 58 -6.16 1.90 14.34
C ALA A 58 -6.87 0.96 15.33
N ALA A 59 -7.17 1.45 16.54
CA ALA A 59 -7.90 0.70 17.56
C ALA A 59 -9.35 0.41 17.14
N ALA A 60 -10.01 1.38 16.49
CA ALA A 60 -11.36 1.17 15.96
C ALA A 60 -11.37 0.09 14.87
N LEU A 61 -10.43 0.14 13.93
CA LEU A 61 -10.30 -0.88 12.88
C LEU A 61 -9.95 -2.26 13.47
N ALA A 62 -9.04 -2.33 14.45
CA ALA A 62 -8.70 -3.60 15.09
C ALA A 62 -9.91 -4.22 15.80
N ARG A 63 -10.74 -3.43 16.48
CA ARG A 63 -11.99 -3.90 17.07
C ARG A 63 -12.94 -4.44 16.01
N GLU A 64 -13.22 -3.66 14.96
CA GLU A 64 -14.07 -4.09 13.83
C GLU A 64 -13.65 -5.46 13.28
N LEU A 65 -12.35 -5.66 13.06
CA LEU A 65 -11.83 -6.90 12.51
C LEU A 65 -11.90 -8.05 13.51
N ASN A 66 -11.59 -7.80 14.78
CA ASN A 66 -11.67 -8.80 15.83
C ASN A 66 -13.11 -9.18 16.22
N ASP A 67 -14.07 -8.28 16.06
CA ASP A 67 -15.50 -8.57 16.22
C ASP A 67 -15.97 -9.57 15.14
N SER A 68 -15.41 -9.47 13.94
CA SER A 68 -15.71 -10.37 12.83
C SER A 68 -14.97 -11.71 12.95
N ARG A 69 -13.73 -11.72 13.44
CA ARG A 69 -12.91 -12.92 13.68
C ARG A 69 -11.97 -12.67 14.87
N PRO A 70 -12.29 -13.23 16.06
CA PRO A 70 -11.55 -12.96 17.28
C PRO A 70 -10.06 -13.32 17.17
N GLY A 71 -9.20 -12.41 17.67
CA GLY A 71 -7.75 -12.63 17.73
C GLY A 71 -7.02 -12.55 16.39
N SER A 72 -7.64 -11.95 15.36
CA SER A 72 -7.10 -11.91 13.99
C SER A 72 -6.56 -10.53 13.57
N ALA A 73 -6.64 -9.53 14.44
CA ALA A 73 -6.07 -8.21 14.20
C ALA A 73 -5.28 -7.71 15.41
N ALA A 74 -4.04 -7.33 15.20
CA ALA A 74 -3.14 -6.76 16.20
C ALA A 74 -2.69 -5.35 15.81
N LEU A 75 -2.29 -4.55 16.80
CA LEU A 75 -1.80 -3.18 16.61
C LEU A 75 -0.28 -3.14 16.75
N ALA A 76 0.37 -2.30 15.95
CA ALA A 76 1.79 -2.01 16.09
C ALA A 76 2.07 -0.52 15.84
N GLU A 77 2.51 0.19 16.89
CA GLU A 77 2.94 1.58 16.80
C GLU A 77 4.42 1.64 16.43
N CYS A 78 4.78 2.48 15.45
CA CYS A 78 6.17 2.72 15.07
C CYS A 78 6.27 4.02 14.27
N ASP A 79 7.35 4.77 14.44
CA ASP A 79 7.75 5.82 13.49
C ASP A 79 8.70 5.21 12.46
N LEU A 80 8.26 5.10 11.21
CA LEU A 80 9.04 4.49 10.14
C LEU A 80 10.32 5.27 9.77
N LEU A 81 10.42 6.52 10.20
CA LEU A 81 11.65 7.32 10.05
C LEU A 81 12.74 6.87 11.04
N GLN A 82 12.36 6.19 12.12
CA GLN A 82 13.28 5.64 13.12
C GLN A 82 13.72 4.22 12.71
N LEU A 83 14.69 4.13 11.81
CA LEU A 83 15.13 2.86 11.22
C LEU A 83 15.51 1.79 12.26
N ALA A 84 16.04 2.20 13.42
CA ALA A 84 16.38 1.29 14.51
C ALA A 84 15.15 0.56 15.10
N GLN A 85 13.93 1.08 14.92
CA GLN A 85 12.70 0.48 15.41
C GLN A 85 12.10 -0.55 14.43
N LEU A 86 12.47 -0.51 13.15
CA LEU A 86 11.85 -1.34 12.11
C LEU A 86 12.03 -2.87 12.35
N PRO A 87 13.18 -3.37 12.81
CA PRO A 87 13.29 -4.77 13.20
C PRO A 87 12.32 -5.15 14.33
N GLY A 88 12.09 -4.25 15.31
CA GLY A 88 11.11 -4.43 16.39
C GLY A 88 9.67 -4.50 15.88
N LEU A 89 9.31 -3.66 14.91
CA LEU A 89 8.00 -3.70 14.26
C LEU A 89 7.75 -5.06 13.57
N VAL A 90 8.74 -5.57 12.84
CA VAL A 90 8.65 -6.88 12.18
C VAL A 90 8.58 -8.01 13.23
N ALA A 91 9.38 -7.94 14.28
CA ALA A 91 9.35 -8.92 15.36
C ALA A 91 7.99 -8.96 16.07
N ALA A 92 7.38 -7.81 16.32
CA ALA A 92 6.03 -7.69 16.88
C ALA A 92 4.98 -8.35 15.96
N ALA A 93 5.08 -8.15 14.65
CA ALA A 93 4.18 -8.77 13.67
C ALA A 93 4.33 -10.31 13.68
N ILE A 94 5.55 -10.82 13.71
CA ILE A 94 5.82 -12.26 13.79
C ILE A 94 5.30 -12.84 15.09
N SER A 95 5.52 -12.15 16.22
CA SER A 95 5.08 -12.61 17.55
C SER A 95 3.56 -12.66 17.67
N ALA A 96 2.84 -11.76 17.01
CA ALA A 96 1.37 -11.72 17.07
C ALA A 96 0.72 -12.98 16.47
N PHE A 97 1.26 -13.50 15.36
CA PHE A 97 0.62 -14.57 14.59
C PHE A 97 1.55 -15.74 14.22
N GLY A 98 2.73 -15.84 14.84
CA GLY A 98 3.67 -16.94 14.65
C GLY A 98 4.39 -16.96 13.31
N GLY A 99 4.34 -15.88 12.52
CA GLY A 99 5.00 -15.76 11.24
C GLY A 99 4.64 -14.47 10.49
N LEU A 100 5.24 -14.26 9.32
CA LEU A 100 4.92 -13.16 8.44
C LEU A 100 4.94 -13.64 6.99
N ASP A 101 3.79 -13.59 6.33
CA ASP A 101 3.61 -14.06 4.95
C ASP A 101 3.52 -12.90 3.97
N ILE A 102 2.94 -11.76 4.40
CA ILE A 102 2.69 -10.60 3.53
C ILE A 102 3.17 -9.32 4.22
N LEU A 103 4.03 -8.55 3.55
CA LEU A 103 4.39 -7.19 3.93
C LEU A 103 3.78 -6.21 2.93
N VAL A 104 2.92 -5.30 3.41
CA VAL A 104 2.36 -4.22 2.59
C VAL A 104 2.98 -2.89 3.01
N ASN A 105 3.87 -2.33 2.20
CA ASN A 105 4.42 -1.00 2.35
C ASN A 105 3.44 0.02 1.78
N ASN A 106 2.48 0.47 2.62
CA ASN A 106 1.45 1.41 2.23
C ASN A 106 1.62 2.80 2.86
N ALA A 107 2.28 2.94 4.00
CA ALA A 107 2.51 4.24 4.64
C ALA A 107 3.15 5.24 3.66
N SER A 108 2.64 6.46 3.63
CA SER A 108 3.09 7.50 2.69
C SER A 108 2.88 8.89 3.27
N THR A 109 3.82 9.79 3.03
CA THR A 109 3.65 11.24 3.16
C THR A 109 3.54 11.84 1.76
N PHE A 110 2.69 12.87 1.61
CA PHE A 110 2.38 13.50 0.32
C PHE A 110 2.07 14.98 0.51
N TYR A 111 2.96 15.84 0.05
CA TYR A 111 2.78 17.30 0.01
C TYR A 111 3.66 17.92 -1.06
N PRO A 112 3.35 19.15 -1.53
CA PRO A 112 4.11 19.81 -2.57
C PRO A 112 5.49 20.27 -2.07
N THR A 113 6.50 20.11 -2.92
CA THR A 113 7.87 20.58 -2.72
C THR A 113 8.33 21.32 -3.99
N PRO A 114 7.89 22.56 -4.21
CA PRO A 114 8.26 23.33 -5.41
C PRO A 114 9.77 23.50 -5.52
N LEU A 115 10.30 23.40 -6.74
CA LEU A 115 11.72 23.64 -6.97
C LEU A 115 12.09 25.09 -6.56
N GLY A 116 13.10 25.23 -5.72
CA GLY A 116 13.51 26.48 -5.08
C GLY A 116 13.17 26.53 -3.58
N ASP A 117 12.16 25.79 -3.13
CA ASP A 117 11.72 25.78 -1.72
C ASP A 117 12.02 24.46 -1.00
N ILE A 118 12.70 23.51 -1.65
CA ILE A 118 12.95 22.18 -1.10
C ILE A 118 14.01 22.27 -0.01
N GLY A 119 13.63 21.87 1.23
CA GLY A 119 14.55 21.72 2.36
C GLY A 119 14.98 20.26 2.58
N GLU A 120 16.02 20.07 3.39
CA GLU A 120 16.48 18.74 3.82
C GLU A 120 15.39 17.97 4.58
N ILE A 121 14.60 18.68 5.37
CA ILE A 121 13.46 18.11 6.11
C ILE A 121 12.42 17.49 5.16
N ASP A 122 12.11 18.17 4.06
CA ASP A 122 11.17 17.65 3.05
C ASP A 122 11.72 16.38 2.39
N TRP A 123 13.02 16.39 2.10
CA TRP A 123 13.70 15.24 1.54
C TRP A 123 13.68 14.06 2.50
N ASP A 124 14.06 14.27 3.75
CA ASP A 124 14.16 13.23 4.76
C ASP A 124 12.79 12.61 5.09
N ASP A 125 11.73 13.42 5.18
CA ASP A 125 10.39 12.91 5.41
C ASP A 125 9.85 12.15 4.19
N LEU A 126 9.87 12.77 3.01
CA LEU A 126 9.26 12.17 1.80
C LEU A 126 10.03 10.95 1.30
N VAL A 127 11.37 11.03 1.24
CA VAL A 127 12.19 9.88 0.83
C VAL A 127 12.27 8.85 1.96
N GLY A 128 12.35 9.33 3.20
CA GLY A 128 12.35 8.49 4.41
C GLY A 128 11.15 7.56 4.45
N THR A 129 9.96 8.14 4.40
CA THR A 129 8.70 7.39 4.51
C THR A 129 8.39 6.56 3.26
N ASN A 130 8.56 7.15 2.05
CA ASN A 130 8.07 6.52 0.81
C ASN A 130 9.06 5.54 0.16
N LEU A 131 10.35 5.58 0.53
CA LEU A 131 11.38 4.76 -0.10
C LEU A 131 12.30 4.08 0.90
N LYS A 132 12.92 4.84 1.82
CA LYS A 132 13.91 4.33 2.75
C LYS A 132 13.30 3.31 3.73
N ALA A 133 12.19 3.64 4.36
CA ALA A 133 11.50 2.73 5.28
C ALA A 133 11.04 1.43 4.60
N PRO A 134 10.41 1.42 3.41
CA PRO A 134 10.12 0.20 2.66
C PRO A 134 11.33 -0.71 2.42
N LEU A 135 12.50 -0.15 2.10
CA LEU A 135 13.72 -0.94 1.92
C LEU A 135 14.14 -1.63 3.23
N PHE A 136 14.21 -0.88 4.33
CA PHE A 136 14.67 -1.44 5.60
C PHE A 136 13.63 -2.38 6.25
N LEU A 137 12.33 -2.14 6.04
CA LEU A 137 11.29 -3.09 6.42
C LEU A 137 11.40 -4.40 5.62
N ALA A 138 11.61 -4.30 4.30
CA ALA A 138 11.81 -5.48 3.46
C ALA A 138 13.05 -6.28 3.93
N GLN A 139 14.15 -5.59 4.25
CA GLN A 139 15.35 -6.21 4.79
C GLN A 139 15.08 -6.93 6.11
N ALA A 140 14.41 -6.28 7.05
CA ALA A 140 14.08 -6.87 8.36
C ALA A 140 13.11 -8.06 8.23
N ALA A 141 12.12 -7.97 7.32
CA ALA A 141 11.12 -9.01 7.10
C ALA A 141 11.61 -10.17 6.24
N ALA A 142 12.70 -10.01 5.47
CA ALA A 142 13.16 -10.99 4.49
C ALA A 142 13.38 -12.41 5.05
N PRO A 143 13.94 -12.64 6.25
CA PRO A 143 14.09 -13.97 6.79
C PRO A 143 12.75 -14.70 6.97
N ALA A 144 11.78 -14.06 7.64
CA ALA A 144 10.45 -14.63 7.87
C ALA A 144 9.66 -14.84 6.57
N LEU A 145 9.72 -13.85 5.66
CA LEU A 145 9.08 -13.97 4.35
C LEU A 145 9.68 -15.10 3.52
N LYS A 146 11.00 -15.34 3.58
CA LYS A 146 11.63 -16.49 2.89
C LYS A 146 11.17 -17.81 3.42
N GLU A 147 11.07 -17.96 4.73
CA GLU A 147 10.58 -19.16 5.40
C GLU A 147 9.15 -19.52 4.96
N ARG A 148 8.30 -18.48 4.82
CA ARG A 148 6.89 -18.62 4.46
C ARG A 148 6.61 -18.58 2.96
N ARG A 149 7.64 -18.42 2.09
CA ARG A 149 7.50 -18.17 0.65
C ARG A 149 6.57 -16.98 0.37
N GLY A 150 6.77 -15.90 1.09
CA GLY A 150 5.87 -14.79 1.23
C GLY A 150 5.86 -13.80 0.06
N LEU A 151 5.26 -12.66 0.35
CA LEU A 151 5.00 -11.59 -0.62
C LEU A 151 5.29 -10.21 -0.02
N ILE A 152 5.92 -9.33 -0.79
CA ILE A 152 5.97 -7.90 -0.51
C ILE A 152 5.11 -7.17 -1.55
N ILE A 153 4.22 -6.29 -1.09
CA ILE A 153 3.44 -5.39 -1.92
C ILE A 153 3.81 -3.95 -1.57
N ASN A 154 4.33 -3.22 -2.53
CA ASN A 154 4.63 -1.80 -2.38
C ASN A 154 3.48 -0.96 -2.95
N VAL A 155 2.88 -0.07 -2.16
CA VAL A 155 1.93 0.91 -2.66
C VAL A 155 2.72 2.11 -3.21
N ALA A 156 3.00 2.05 -4.50
CA ALA A 156 3.68 3.10 -5.25
C ALA A 156 2.71 4.26 -5.59
N ASP A 157 2.82 4.82 -6.78
CA ASP A 157 1.94 5.84 -7.34
C ASP A 157 2.22 5.95 -8.84
N ILE A 158 1.23 6.33 -9.66
CA ILE A 158 1.46 6.65 -11.08
C ILE A 158 2.42 7.83 -11.24
N HIS A 159 2.56 8.67 -10.22
CA HIS A 159 3.52 9.78 -10.21
C HIS A 159 4.98 9.34 -10.03
N GLY A 160 5.23 8.08 -9.72
CA GLY A 160 6.53 7.43 -9.87
C GLY A 160 6.86 7.04 -11.32
N LEU A 161 5.85 6.97 -12.20
CA LEU A 161 5.99 6.72 -13.64
C LEU A 161 5.96 8.03 -14.45
N ARG A 162 5.14 8.99 -14.01
CA ARG A 162 4.94 10.30 -14.65
C ARG A 162 4.93 11.38 -13.58
N PRO A 163 5.95 12.25 -13.49
CA PRO A 163 6.12 13.15 -12.36
C PRO A 163 4.95 14.15 -12.24
N LEU A 164 4.59 14.45 -11.00
CA LEU A 164 3.60 15.46 -10.68
C LEU A 164 4.27 16.83 -10.53
N ARG A 165 3.73 17.84 -11.22
CA ARG A 165 4.22 19.21 -11.10
C ARG A 165 4.13 19.68 -9.64
N ARG A 166 5.16 20.34 -9.12
CA ARG A 166 5.35 20.81 -7.74
C ARG A 166 5.61 19.70 -6.70
N TYR A 167 5.78 18.44 -7.10
CA TYR A 167 6.04 17.30 -6.21
C TYR A 167 7.29 16.50 -6.62
N PRO A 168 8.45 17.15 -6.90
CA PRO A 168 9.61 16.42 -7.42
C PRO A 168 10.14 15.40 -6.42
N VAL A 169 10.25 15.72 -5.11
CA VAL A 169 10.77 14.78 -4.11
C VAL A 169 9.87 13.56 -3.94
N TYR A 170 8.55 13.77 -3.86
CA TYR A 170 7.59 12.68 -3.81
C TYR A 170 7.65 11.78 -5.06
N SER A 171 7.65 12.39 -6.25
CA SER A 171 7.72 11.63 -7.52
C SER A 171 9.01 10.81 -7.61
N LEU A 172 10.13 11.38 -7.18
CA LEU A 172 11.41 10.69 -7.10
C LEU A 172 11.36 9.52 -6.13
N ALA A 173 10.80 9.70 -4.92
CA ALA A 173 10.67 8.64 -3.94
C ALA A 173 9.78 7.49 -4.46
N LYS A 174 8.67 7.79 -5.12
CA LYS A 174 7.79 6.77 -5.73
C LYS A 174 8.42 6.09 -6.95
N ALA A 175 9.21 6.80 -7.76
CA ALA A 175 10.03 6.19 -8.80
C ALA A 175 11.10 5.26 -8.23
N GLY A 176 11.75 5.67 -7.14
CA GLY A 176 12.65 4.83 -6.37
C GLY A 176 11.98 3.56 -5.83
N LEU A 177 10.76 3.67 -5.32
CA LEU A 177 10.00 2.52 -4.83
C LEU A 177 9.61 1.53 -5.95
N ILE A 178 9.34 2.04 -7.15
CA ILE A 178 9.15 1.21 -8.37
C ILE A 178 10.43 0.44 -8.70
N MET A 179 11.59 1.11 -8.68
CA MET A 179 12.87 0.44 -8.90
C MET A 179 13.21 -0.52 -7.77
N LEU A 180 12.96 -0.16 -6.52
CA LEU A 180 13.14 -1.02 -5.34
C LEU A 180 12.31 -2.31 -5.47
N THR A 181 11.07 -2.23 -5.95
CA THR A 181 10.22 -3.40 -6.21
C THR A 181 10.91 -4.39 -7.14
N LYS A 182 11.47 -3.92 -8.24
CA LYS A 182 12.21 -4.75 -9.22
C LYS A 182 13.50 -5.33 -8.65
N SER A 183 14.25 -4.52 -7.90
CA SER A 183 15.50 -4.95 -7.26
C SER A 183 15.23 -6.05 -6.23
N LEU A 184 14.27 -5.84 -5.32
CA LEU A 184 13.92 -6.82 -4.30
C LEU A 184 13.34 -8.10 -4.90
N ALA A 185 12.60 -8.03 -6.02
CA ALA A 185 12.12 -9.20 -6.72
C ALA A 185 13.28 -10.10 -7.21
N ARG A 186 14.39 -9.52 -7.62
CA ARG A 186 15.60 -10.27 -8.01
C ARG A 186 16.38 -10.80 -6.81
N GLU A 187 16.52 -9.98 -5.76
CA GLU A 187 17.31 -10.34 -4.58
C GLU A 187 16.62 -11.41 -3.70
N LEU A 188 15.30 -11.41 -3.64
CA LEU A 188 14.52 -12.29 -2.77
C LEU A 188 13.95 -13.52 -3.49
N GLY A 189 13.96 -13.53 -4.82
CA GLY A 189 13.61 -14.73 -5.60
C GLY A 189 14.60 -15.87 -5.33
N PRO A 190 14.16 -17.13 -5.40
CA PRO A 190 12.81 -17.62 -5.74
C PRO A 190 11.85 -17.72 -4.54
N HIS A 191 12.25 -17.23 -3.37
CA HIS A 191 11.52 -17.48 -2.11
C HIS A 191 10.42 -16.46 -1.83
N VAL A 192 10.62 -15.18 -2.23
CA VAL A 192 9.67 -14.10 -1.97
C VAL A 192 9.33 -13.38 -3.27
N ARG A 193 8.04 -13.20 -3.53
CA ARG A 193 7.58 -12.34 -4.63
C ARG A 193 7.51 -10.89 -4.16
N VAL A 194 7.84 -9.96 -5.03
CA VAL A 194 7.76 -8.52 -4.71
C VAL A 194 7.09 -7.80 -5.88
N ASN A 195 5.94 -7.16 -5.63
CA ASN A 195 5.21 -6.43 -6.65
C ASN A 195 4.76 -5.05 -6.10
N ALA A 196 4.31 -4.19 -6.98
CA ALA A 196 3.76 -2.89 -6.60
C ALA A 196 2.39 -2.65 -7.22
N VAL A 197 1.54 -1.95 -6.48
CA VAL A 197 0.34 -1.30 -6.99
C VAL A 197 0.65 0.18 -7.11
N ALA A 198 0.31 0.79 -8.25
CA ALA A 198 0.50 2.22 -8.51
C ALA A 198 -0.88 2.89 -8.67
N PRO A 199 -1.47 3.43 -7.59
CA PRO A 199 -2.74 4.12 -7.65
C PRO A 199 -2.66 5.40 -8.48
N GLY A 200 -3.78 5.75 -9.12
CA GLY A 200 -4.06 7.06 -9.66
C GLY A 200 -5.00 7.85 -8.73
N PRO A 201 -5.97 8.60 -9.25
CA PRO A 201 -6.93 9.37 -8.46
C PRO A 201 -7.98 8.42 -7.83
N VAL A 202 -7.60 7.75 -6.74
CA VAL A 202 -8.45 6.76 -6.03
C VAL A 202 -9.08 7.30 -4.76
N MET A 203 -8.51 8.35 -4.19
CA MET A 203 -9.04 9.08 -3.03
C MET A 203 -8.52 10.50 -3.05
N TRP A 204 -9.37 11.42 -2.67
CA TRP A 204 -8.97 12.81 -2.45
C TRP A 204 -8.42 12.97 -1.03
N ALA A 205 -7.45 13.88 -0.84
CA ALA A 205 -6.98 14.27 0.48
C ALA A 205 -8.15 14.90 1.31
N GLU A 206 -8.02 14.97 2.62
CA GLU A 206 -9.00 15.65 3.47
C GLU A 206 -9.14 17.14 3.08
N ASP A 207 -8.03 17.77 2.68
CA ASP A 207 -7.97 19.09 2.02
C ASP A 207 -8.27 18.98 0.52
N ALA A 208 -9.30 18.23 0.17
CA ALA A 208 -9.60 17.90 -1.21
C ALA A 208 -9.63 19.14 -2.10
N PRO A 209 -9.05 19.09 -3.30
CA PRO A 209 -9.21 20.16 -4.26
C PRO A 209 -10.70 20.41 -4.52
N ASP A 210 -11.04 21.61 -4.96
CA ASP A 210 -12.41 21.96 -5.31
C ASP A 210 -13.01 20.95 -6.31
N LYS A 211 -14.33 20.86 -6.37
CA LYS A 211 -15.04 19.92 -7.24
C LYS A 211 -14.61 20.04 -8.71
N ALA A 212 -14.35 21.26 -9.17
CA ALA A 212 -13.94 21.51 -10.55
C ALA A 212 -12.59 20.88 -10.88
N LEU A 213 -11.63 20.94 -9.95
CA LEU A 213 -10.34 20.27 -10.11
C LEU A 213 -10.48 18.75 -10.05
N GLN A 214 -11.33 18.22 -9.15
CA GLN A 214 -11.63 16.79 -9.08
C GLN A 214 -12.25 16.27 -10.40
N GLU A 215 -13.22 16.99 -10.95
CA GLU A 215 -13.84 16.70 -12.25
C GLU A 215 -12.82 16.77 -13.39
N LYS A 216 -11.95 17.78 -13.40
CA LYS A 216 -10.87 17.93 -14.38
C LYS A 216 -9.87 16.76 -14.30
N ILE A 217 -9.52 16.28 -13.11
CA ILE A 217 -8.63 15.13 -12.95
C ILE A 217 -9.35 13.86 -13.43
N THR A 218 -10.59 13.65 -13.02
CA THR A 218 -11.43 12.51 -13.39
C THR A 218 -11.69 12.44 -14.89
N SER A 219 -11.98 13.57 -15.54
CA SER A 219 -12.20 13.62 -16.99
C SER A 219 -10.99 13.19 -17.83
N ARG A 220 -9.80 13.18 -17.22
CA ARG A 220 -8.55 12.71 -17.84
C ARG A 220 -8.25 11.23 -17.60
N THR A 221 -9.08 10.52 -16.85
CA THR A 221 -9.02 9.05 -16.80
C THR A 221 -9.75 8.46 -18.01
N ALA A 222 -9.34 7.29 -18.49
CA ALA A 222 -10.05 6.60 -19.57
C ALA A 222 -11.44 6.14 -19.11
N LEU A 223 -11.55 5.70 -17.83
CA LEU A 223 -12.80 5.22 -17.24
C LEU A 223 -13.76 6.35 -16.79
N LYS A 224 -13.36 7.63 -16.88
CA LYS A 224 -14.17 8.82 -16.56
C LYS A 224 -14.81 8.83 -15.18
N ARG A 225 -14.22 8.11 -14.24
CA ARG A 225 -14.61 8.10 -12.83
C ARG A 225 -13.37 8.04 -11.93
N PRO A 226 -13.45 8.51 -10.68
CA PRO A 226 -12.39 8.23 -9.71
C PRO A 226 -12.39 6.72 -9.38
N GLY A 227 -11.24 6.22 -8.97
CA GLY A 227 -11.15 4.93 -8.31
C GLY A 227 -11.53 5.04 -6.82
N SER A 228 -11.40 3.93 -6.11
CA SER A 228 -11.64 3.82 -4.68
C SER A 228 -10.45 3.15 -3.97
N ALA A 229 -10.38 3.27 -2.65
CA ALA A 229 -9.44 2.51 -1.84
C ALA A 229 -9.59 0.99 -2.06
N ASP A 230 -10.81 0.53 -2.30
CA ASP A 230 -11.13 -0.87 -2.58
C ASP A 230 -10.57 -1.36 -3.92
N ASP A 231 -10.47 -0.50 -4.94
CA ASP A 231 -9.83 -0.87 -6.21
C ASP A 231 -8.34 -1.18 -6.00
N VAL A 232 -7.67 -0.42 -5.12
CA VAL A 232 -6.28 -0.69 -4.71
C VAL A 232 -6.19 -1.97 -3.87
N ALA A 233 -7.08 -2.14 -2.91
CA ALA A 233 -7.11 -3.31 -2.03
C ALA A 233 -7.35 -4.62 -2.80
N ARG A 234 -8.25 -4.61 -3.79
CA ARG A 234 -8.46 -5.76 -4.69
C ARG A 234 -7.21 -6.12 -5.48
N SER A 235 -6.43 -5.13 -5.89
CA SER A 235 -5.18 -5.37 -6.60
C SER A 235 -4.11 -5.96 -5.69
N CYS A 236 -4.07 -5.57 -4.41
CA CYS A 236 -3.24 -6.21 -3.40
C CYS A 236 -3.67 -7.67 -3.16
N LEU A 237 -4.96 -7.92 -3.04
CA LEU A 237 -5.51 -9.27 -2.90
C LEU A 237 -5.19 -10.14 -4.12
N PHE A 238 -5.29 -9.60 -5.34
CA PHE A 238 -4.89 -10.33 -6.56
C PHE A 238 -3.42 -10.78 -6.48
N PHE A 239 -2.49 -9.93 -6.06
CA PHE A 239 -1.10 -10.33 -5.89
C PHE A 239 -0.93 -11.40 -4.80
N ALA A 240 -1.75 -11.36 -3.75
CA ALA A 240 -1.69 -12.33 -2.66
C ALA A 240 -2.24 -13.71 -3.05
N THR A 241 -3.33 -13.76 -3.84
CA THR A 241 -4.09 -14.99 -4.08
C THR A 241 -4.07 -15.50 -5.52
N GLY A 242 -4.01 -14.60 -6.51
CA GLY A 242 -4.23 -14.91 -7.92
C GLY A 242 -2.99 -14.84 -8.81
N ALA A 243 -1.81 -14.50 -8.28
CA ALA A 243 -0.64 -14.17 -9.08
C ALA A 243 0.65 -14.93 -8.67
N PRO A 244 0.64 -16.28 -8.59
CA PRO A 244 1.78 -17.05 -8.05
C PRO A 244 3.05 -16.97 -8.90
N TYR A 245 2.93 -16.64 -10.18
CA TYR A 245 4.07 -16.52 -11.12
C TYR A 245 4.35 -15.06 -11.51
N VAL A 246 3.93 -14.10 -10.65
CA VAL A 246 4.12 -12.66 -10.89
C VAL A 246 5.05 -12.09 -9.81
N THR A 247 6.18 -11.52 -10.24
CA THR A 247 7.12 -10.79 -9.38
C THR A 247 7.79 -9.65 -10.17
N GLY A 248 8.20 -8.59 -9.50
CA GLY A 248 8.83 -7.41 -10.09
C GLY A 248 7.87 -6.52 -10.90
N GLN A 249 6.55 -6.74 -10.82
CA GLN A 249 5.56 -6.02 -11.63
C GLN A 249 4.97 -4.83 -10.89
N ILE A 250 4.61 -3.82 -11.68
CA ILE A 250 3.93 -2.62 -11.21
C ILE A 250 2.57 -2.55 -11.91
N LEU A 251 1.50 -2.72 -11.12
CA LEU A 251 0.13 -2.67 -11.59
C LEU A 251 -0.45 -1.27 -11.37
N ALA A 252 -0.68 -0.52 -12.43
CA ALA A 252 -1.38 0.75 -12.35
C ALA A 252 -2.88 0.53 -12.07
N VAL A 253 -3.39 1.20 -11.01
CA VAL A 253 -4.82 1.20 -10.63
C VAL A 253 -5.30 2.64 -10.71
N ASP A 254 -5.49 3.13 -11.92
CA ASP A 254 -5.58 4.57 -12.21
C ASP A 254 -6.69 4.94 -13.20
N GLY A 255 -7.54 4.01 -13.57
CA GLY A 255 -8.59 4.21 -14.56
C GLY A 255 -8.06 4.63 -15.94
N GLY A 256 -6.81 4.25 -16.28
CA GLY A 256 -6.14 4.63 -17.51
C GLY A 256 -5.60 6.05 -17.51
N ARG A 257 -5.41 6.67 -16.33
CA ARG A 257 -4.88 8.03 -16.20
C ARG A 257 -3.45 8.17 -16.73
N SER A 258 -2.62 7.14 -16.54
CA SER A 258 -1.20 7.16 -16.94
C SER A 258 -0.97 6.91 -18.42
N ILE A 259 -1.93 6.35 -19.15
CA ILE A 259 -1.83 6.10 -20.61
C ILE A 259 -2.47 7.20 -21.45
N GLY A 260 -3.32 8.06 -20.84
CA GLY A 260 -3.90 9.23 -21.49
C GLY A 260 -2.97 10.45 -21.47
N TRP A 261 -3.17 11.38 -22.41
CA TRP A 261 -2.42 12.63 -22.53
C TRP A 261 -3.20 13.82 -21.97
#